data_b7a4f1dd022056e63fa18c899cc737ca
#
_entry.id   b7a4f1dd022056e63fa18c899cc737ca
#
_cell.length_a   1.000
_cell.length_b   1.000
_cell.length_c   1.000
_cell.angle_alpha   90.00
_cell.angle_beta   90.00
_cell.angle_gamma   90.00
#
_symmetry.space_group_name_H-M   'P 1'
#
loop_
_entity.id
_entity.type
_entity.pdbx_description
1 polymer ?
#
loop_
_entity_poly.entity_id
_entity_poly.type
_entity_poly.pdbx_seq_one_letter_code
_entity_poly.pdbx_strand_id
1 'polypeptide(L)'
;GMTYLPEFFRPVMLIPIIICAVSNVTIAVSVGIFWDILLTLSTGDSFYALASFVVMTTLGAVLAQGLKEKKYRIWISLLYLFISLIVPIVLYYLAYKEIVKQVFYYGLANGVVTSLVAFYAFGWLWRSTTAEKGDRYLDIVSEDYSEVKALKDFSMIEYRHAKKVSDVAYACAKETGYDANLCLAAGFYYRMGRWIGEPYIANAVQKAQTLCFPEPMMRILSEYYGQENKPSTPESALIHMVDALLIKLEAMELDVERSRWNREMFIYQTLNEFSSSGIYDESGMSMNQFLNVREYLAKEGVLQ
;
A
#
# COMPACT_ATOMS: atom_id res chain seq x y z
N GLY A 1 -3.99 -30.82 11.89
CA GLY A 1 -3.51 -31.49 10.66
C GLY A 1 -2.00 -31.59 10.58
N MET A 2 -1.24 -30.53 10.89
CA MET A 2 0.25 -30.52 10.77
C MET A 2 0.96 -31.47 11.76
N THR A 3 0.37 -31.78 12.91
CA THR A 3 0.96 -32.69 13.93
C THR A 3 1.09 -34.15 13.48
N TYR A 4 0.34 -34.56 12.47
CA TYR A 4 0.40 -35.92 11.91
C TYR A 4 1.40 -36.05 10.75
N LEU A 5 1.98 -34.93 10.28
CA LEU A 5 2.95 -34.94 9.18
C LEU A 5 4.38 -35.18 9.72
N PRO A 6 5.23 -35.88 8.96
CA PRO A 6 6.65 -35.99 9.30
C PRO A 6 7.29 -34.59 9.48
N GLU A 7 8.30 -34.51 10.36
CA GLU A 7 8.94 -33.30 10.82
C GLU A 7 9.28 -32.33 9.68
N PHE A 8 9.92 -32.76 8.61
CA PHE A 8 10.37 -31.91 7.50
C PHE A 8 9.35 -31.76 6.35
N PHE A 9 8.21 -32.43 6.43
CA PHE A 9 7.13 -32.30 5.45
C PHE A 9 6.10 -31.25 5.87
N ARG A 10 6.30 -30.57 7.00
CA ARG A 10 5.36 -29.56 7.49
C ARG A 10 5.55 -28.24 6.76
N PRO A 11 4.54 -27.72 6.03
CA PRO A 11 4.67 -26.47 5.25
C PRO A 11 4.50 -25.24 6.14
N VAL A 12 5.40 -25.03 7.10
CA VAL A 12 5.37 -23.94 8.07
C VAL A 12 5.42 -22.55 7.41
N MET A 13 6.07 -22.44 6.26
CA MET A 13 6.15 -21.18 5.50
C MET A 13 4.80 -20.71 4.97
N LEU A 14 3.79 -21.57 4.83
CA LEU A 14 2.48 -21.16 4.30
C LEU A 14 1.76 -20.18 5.23
N ILE A 15 1.91 -20.33 6.54
CA ILE A 15 1.27 -19.47 7.53
C ILE A 15 1.69 -18.00 7.33
N PRO A 16 3.00 -17.67 7.41
CA PRO A 16 3.43 -16.29 7.22
C PRO A 16 3.18 -15.77 5.81
N ILE A 17 3.24 -16.60 4.77
CA ILE A 17 2.92 -16.19 3.39
C ILE A 17 1.46 -15.74 3.29
N ILE A 18 0.51 -16.51 3.86
CA ILE A 18 -0.92 -16.16 3.85
C ILE A 18 -1.18 -14.89 4.67
N ILE A 19 -0.56 -14.77 5.85
CA ILE A 19 -0.71 -13.57 6.69
C ILE A 19 -0.16 -12.34 5.98
N CYS A 20 0.96 -12.43 5.27
CA CYS A 20 1.52 -11.33 4.47
C CYS A 20 0.61 -10.89 3.31
N ALA A 21 -0.26 -11.76 2.80
CA ALA A 21 -1.23 -11.39 1.77
C ALA A 21 -2.35 -10.48 2.31
N VAL A 22 -2.66 -10.57 3.61
CA VAL A 22 -3.75 -9.83 4.25
C VAL A 22 -3.24 -8.71 5.16
N SER A 23 -2.02 -8.86 5.71
CA SER A 23 -1.45 -7.96 6.70
C SER A 23 -0.01 -7.55 6.32
N ASN A 24 0.82 -7.27 7.31
CA ASN A 24 2.22 -6.88 7.13
C ASN A 24 3.20 -7.98 7.56
N VAL A 25 4.47 -7.82 7.15
CA VAL A 25 5.54 -8.79 7.43
C VAL A 25 5.80 -8.97 8.91
N THR A 26 5.75 -7.90 9.70
CA THR A 26 6.03 -7.96 11.13
C THR A 26 5.04 -8.86 11.86
N ILE A 27 3.74 -8.71 11.57
CA ILE A 27 2.69 -9.56 12.12
C ILE A 27 2.85 -11.00 11.62
N ALA A 28 3.16 -11.19 10.34
CA ALA A 28 3.35 -12.51 9.75
C ALA A 28 4.50 -13.28 10.40
N VAL A 29 5.65 -12.62 10.63
CA VAL A 29 6.80 -13.22 11.33
C VAL A 29 6.45 -13.55 12.78
N SER A 30 5.85 -12.61 13.52
CA SER A 30 5.51 -12.81 14.93
C SER A 30 4.54 -13.97 15.14
N VAL A 31 3.46 -14.00 14.35
CA VAL A 31 2.46 -15.10 14.43
C VAL A 31 3.06 -16.42 13.94
N GLY A 32 3.89 -16.38 12.89
CA GLY A 32 4.55 -17.57 12.36
C GLY A 32 5.51 -18.21 13.36
N ILE A 33 6.39 -17.43 14.00
CA ILE A 33 7.31 -17.92 15.03
C ILE A 33 6.53 -18.48 16.23
N PHE A 34 5.47 -17.77 16.68
CA PHE A 34 4.62 -18.27 17.74
C PHE A 34 4.01 -19.64 17.40
N TRP A 35 3.54 -19.79 16.17
CA TRP A 35 3.01 -21.06 15.67
C TRP A 35 4.07 -22.16 15.60
N ASP A 36 5.29 -21.86 15.17
CA ASP A 36 6.40 -22.81 15.10
C ASP A 36 6.75 -23.34 16.49
N ILE A 37 6.78 -22.47 17.51
CA ILE A 37 7.01 -22.86 18.92
C ILE A 37 5.90 -23.79 19.40
N LEU A 38 4.62 -23.42 19.19
CA LEU A 38 3.48 -24.26 19.60
C LEU A 38 3.50 -25.62 18.90
N LEU A 39 3.82 -25.64 17.61
CA LEU A 39 3.90 -26.87 16.83
C LEU A 39 4.98 -27.78 17.39
N THR A 40 6.20 -27.27 17.61
CA THR A 40 7.33 -28.03 18.15
C THR A 40 7.05 -28.54 19.54
N LEU A 41 6.46 -27.76 20.43
CA LEU A 41 6.06 -28.20 21.77
C LEU A 41 5.00 -29.30 21.73
N SER A 42 4.05 -29.20 20.80
CA SER A 42 2.96 -30.17 20.66
C SER A 42 3.41 -31.51 20.07
N THR A 43 4.47 -31.52 19.28
CA THR A 43 4.96 -32.72 18.58
C THR A 43 6.19 -33.33 19.24
N GLY A 44 6.85 -32.61 20.14
CA GLY A 44 8.10 -33.05 20.79
C GLY A 44 9.30 -33.08 19.84
N ASP A 45 9.28 -32.23 18.80
CA ASP A 45 10.36 -32.18 17.81
C ASP A 45 11.67 -31.64 18.42
N SER A 46 12.77 -31.85 17.71
CA SER A 46 14.10 -31.43 18.14
C SER A 46 14.25 -29.88 18.08
N PHE A 47 15.19 -29.35 18.87
CA PHE A 47 15.56 -27.92 18.80
C PHE A 47 16.01 -27.49 17.39
N TYR A 48 16.66 -28.38 16.64
CA TYR A 48 17.09 -28.11 15.27
C TYR A 48 15.93 -28.03 14.29
N ALA A 49 14.85 -28.78 14.53
CA ALA A 49 13.62 -28.64 13.78
C ALA A 49 12.98 -27.28 14.03
N LEU A 50 12.88 -26.84 15.29
CA LEU A 50 12.40 -25.51 15.64
C LEU A 50 13.24 -24.42 14.95
N ALA A 51 14.58 -24.54 15.01
CA ALA A 51 15.47 -23.60 14.33
C ALA A 51 15.20 -23.56 12.81
N SER A 52 14.99 -24.72 12.18
CA SER A 52 14.63 -24.82 10.77
C SER A 52 13.31 -24.10 10.46
N PHE A 53 12.30 -24.32 11.29
CA PHE A 53 10.97 -23.71 11.12
C PHE A 53 11.05 -22.18 11.25
N VAL A 54 11.71 -21.67 12.28
CA VAL A 54 11.88 -20.22 12.51
C VAL A 54 12.61 -19.54 11.34
N VAL A 55 13.68 -20.16 10.84
CA VAL A 55 14.42 -19.63 9.68
C VAL A 55 13.53 -19.64 8.43
N MET A 56 12.85 -20.75 8.15
CA MET A 56 11.94 -20.85 7.00
C MET A 56 10.78 -19.87 7.10
N THR A 57 10.14 -19.73 8.25
CA THR A 57 9.05 -18.81 8.53
C THR A 57 9.47 -17.35 8.31
N THR A 58 10.63 -16.97 8.84
CA THR A 58 11.15 -15.59 8.69
C THR A 58 11.47 -15.28 7.22
N LEU A 59 12.21 -16.16 6.54
CA LEU A 59 12.51 -15.99 5.11
C LEU A 59 11.23 -16.02 4.26
N GLY A 60 10.28 -16.90 4.61
CA GLY A 60 8.99 -16.98 3.96
C GLY A 60 8.20 -15.68 4.02
N ALA A 61 8.13 -15.05 5.19
CA ALA A 61 7.46 -13.78 5.39
C ALA A 61 8.13 -12.63 4.61
N VAL A 62 9.46 -12.53 4.68
CA VAL A 62 10.22 -11.46 4.00
C VAL A 62 10.04 -11.55 2.48
N LEU A 63 10.20 -12.74 1.91
CA LEU A 63 10.06 -12.97 0.48
C LEU A 63 8.62 -12.78 -0.03
N ALA A 64 7.61 -12.97 0.83
CA ALA A 64 6.21 -12.79 0.46
C ALA A 64 5.88 -11.37 -0.05
N GLN A 65 6.65 -10.35 0.35
CA GLN A 65 6.49 -8.99 -0.19
C GLN A 65 6.65 -8.94 -1.71
N GLY A 66 7.62 -9.65 -2.23
CA GLY A 66 7.86 -9.67 -3.67
C GLY A 66 6.84 -10.47 -4.47
N LEU A 67 5.99 -11.30 -3.83
CA LEU A 67 4.87 -11.96 -4.52
C LEU A 67 3.76 -10.99 -4.96
N LYS A 68 3.72 -9.78 -4.43
CA LYS A 68 2.80 -8.71 -4.82
C LYS A 68 3.00 -8.32 -6.29
N GLU A 69 4.25 -8.33 -6.74
CA GLU A 69 4.61 -8.02 -8.12
C GLU A 69 4.62 -9.28 -9.00
N LYS A 70 3.82 -9.29 -10.08
CA LYS A 70 3.73 -10.42 -11.01
C LYS A 70 5.09 -10.83 -11.60
N LYS A 71 5.97 -9.85 -11.85
CA LYS A 71 7.29 -10.05 -12.46
C LYS A 71 8.19 -10.96 -11.62
N TYR A 72 8.14 -10.83 -10.28
CA TYR A 72 9.01 -11.58 -9.38
C TYR A 72 8.38 -12.86 -8.85
N ARG A 73 7.09 -13.08 -9.06
CA ARG A 73 6.33 -14.19 -8.47
C ARG A 73 6.92 -15.57 -8.78
N ILE A 74 7.35 -15.82 -10.04
CA ILE A 74 7.96 -17.08 -10.44
C ILE A 74 9.29 -17.29 -9.70
N TRP A 75 10.15 -16.28 -9.66
CA TRP A 75 11.46 -16.35 -9.01
C TRP A 75 11.34 -16.59 -7.51
N ILE A 76 10.40 -15.94 -6.85
CA ILE A 76 10.15 -16.10 -5.41
C ILE A 76 9.58 -17.48 -5.11
N SER A 77 8.68 -18.00 -5.96
CA SER A 77 8.17 -19.37 -5.81
C SER A 77 9.29 -20.40 -5.94
N LEU A 78 10.25 -20.21 -6.83
CA LEU A 78 11.45 -21.04 -6.91
C LEU A 78 12.33 -20.91 -5.68
N LEU A 79 12.50 -19.70 -5.13
CA LEU A 79 13.24 -19.50 -3.88
C LEU A 79 12.62 -20.25 -2.70
N TYR A 80 11.29 -20.30 -2.59
CA TYR A 80 10.62 -21.10 -1.56
C TYR A 80 10.96 -22.60 -1.66
N LEU A 81 11.01 -23.13 -2.87
CA LEU A 81 11.44 -24.53 -3.09
C LEU A 81 12.87 -24.75 -2.60
N PHE A 82 13.80 -23.85 -2.96
CA PHE A 82 15.20 -23.97 -2.52
C PHE A 82 15.35 -23.83 -1.00
N ILE A 83 14.67 -22.87 -0.37
CA ILE A 83 14.72 -22.67 1.08
C ILE A 83 14.20 -23.91 1.82
N SER A 84 13.03 -24.43 1.40
CA SER A 84 12.43 -25.63 2.00
C SER A 84 13.30 -26.87 1.85
N LEU A 85 14.18 -26.91 0.85
CA LEU A 85 15.11 -28.02 0.65
C LEU A 85 16.41 -27.82 1.43
N ILE A 86 17.02 -26.64 1.31
CA ILE A 86 18.39 -26.40 1.82
C ILE A 86 18.38 -26.22 3.34
N VAL A 87 17.45 -25.45 3.90
CA VAL A 87 17.46 -25.13 5.35
C VAL A 87 17.36 -26.37 6.23
N PRO A 88 16.40 -27.31 6.02
CA PRO A 88 16.35 -28.53 6.80
C PRO A 88 17.60 -29.41 6.65
N ILE A 89 18.13 -29.56 5.43
CA ILE A 89 19.31 -30.37 5.17
C ILE A 89 20.54 -29.83 5.93
N VAL A 90 20.77 -28.52 5.84
CA VAL A 90 21.92 -27.87 6.49
C VAL A 90 21.81 -27.98 8.00
N LEU A 91 20.66 -27.69 8.60
CA LEU A 91 20.48 -27.74 10.03
C LEU A 91 20.50 -29.17 10.55
N TYR A 92 19.94 -30.14 9.83
CA TYR A 92 20.02 -31.55 10.16
C TYR A 92 21.49 -32.04 10.15
N TYR A 93 22.25 -31.67 9.09
CA TYR A 93 23.67 -32.02 9.01
C TYR A 93 24.50 -31.37 10.15
N LEU A 94 24.21 -30.14 10.53
CA LEU A 94 24.88 -29.48 11.66
C LEU A 94 24.63 -30.24 12.99
N ALA A 95 23.40 -30.75 13.15
CA ALA A 95 22.99 -31.48 14.34
C ALA A 95 23.60 -32.88 14.44
N TYR A 96 23.45 -33.65 13.36
CA TYR A 96 23.69 -35.11 13.39
C TYR A 96 24.92 -35.54 12.58
N LYS A 97 25.52 -34.61 11.81
CA LYS A 97 26.67 -34.86 10.91
C LYS A 97 26.41 -35.96 9.85
N GLU A 98 25.15 -36.21 9.59
CA GLU A 98 24.68 -37.20 8.60
C GLU A 98 23.69 -36.55 7.63
N ILE A 99 23.64 -37.07 6.39
CA ILE A 99 22.65 -36.66 5.38
C ILE A 99 21.70 -37.84 5.16
N VAL A 100 20.45 -37.68 5.62
CA VAL A 100 19.42 -38.71 5.48
C VAL A 100 18.56 -38.39 4.25
N LYS A 101 18.38 -39.39 3.38
CA LYS A 101 17.56 -39.24 2.15
C LYS A 101 16.13 -38.80 2.43
N GLN A 102 15.56 -39.17 3.58
CA GLN A 102 14.21 -38.76 3.97
C GLN A 102 14.07 -37.26 4.13
N VAL A 103 15.07 -36.55 4.71
CA VAL A 103 15.07 -35.07 4.86
C VAL A 103 15.01 -34.42 3.47
N PHE A 104 15.75 -34.96 2.50
CA PHE A 104 15.74 -34.48 1.13
C PHE A 104 14.34 -34.62 0.48
N TYR A 105 13.75 -35.83 0.54
CA TYR A 105 12.44 -36.05 -0.08
C TYR A 105 11.32 -35.26 0.57
N TYR A 106 11.32 -35.15 1.91
CA TYR A 106 10.32 -34.36 2.61
C TYR A 106 10.51 -32.83 2.38
N GLY A 107 11.75 -32.34 2.39
CA GLY A 107 12.05 -30.97 2.06
C GLY A 107 11.66 -30.60 0.63
N LEU A 108 11.91 -31.47 -0.34
CA LEU A 108 11.49 -31.29 -1.72
C LEU A 108 9.96 -31.24 -1.85
N ALA A 109 9.27 -32.21 -1.26
CA ALA A 109 7.80 -32.26 -1.30
C ALA A 109 7.17 -31.03 -0.61
N ASN A 110 7.69 -30.61 0.54
CA ASN A 110 7.30 -29.38 1.23
C ASN A 110 7.54 -28.14 0.34
N GLY A 111 8.71 -28.05 -0.29
CA GLY A 111 9.06 -26.95 -1.19
C GLY A 111 8.12 -26.84 -2.40
N VAL A 112 7.76 -27.97 -3.01
CA VAL A 112 6.81 -28.01 -4.13
C VAL A 112 5.42 -27.52 -3.67
N VAL A 113 4.91 -28.03 -2.56
CA VAL A 113 3.59 -27.62 -2.02
C VAL A 113 3.60 -26.12 -1.70
N THR A 114 4.61 -25.64 -0.98
CA THR A 114 4.73 -24.23 -0.59
C THR A 114 4.84 -23.33 -1.81
N SER A 115 5.66 -23.71 -2.81
CA SER A 115 5.83 -22.95 -4.05
C SER A 115 4.54 -22.84 -4.86
N LEU A 116 3.80 -23.93 -5.02
CA LEU A 116 2.52 -23.95 -5.72
C LEU A 116 1.46 -23.08 -5.01
N VAL A 117 1.34 -23.24 -3.68
CA VAL A 117 0.39 -22.45 -2.90
C VAL A 117 0.77 -20.97 -2.93
N ALA A 118 2.05 -20.63 -2.78
CA ALA A 118 2.52 -19.25 -2.86
C ALA A 118 2.21 -18.63 -4.23
N PHE A 119 2.39 -19.37 -5.33
CA PHE A 119 2.14 -18.88 -6.68
C PHE A 119 0.66 -18.60 -6.94
N TYR A 120 -0.22 -19.55 -6.59
CA TYR A 120 -1.65 -19.46 -6.90
C TYR A 120 -2.46 -18.76 -5.82
N ALA A 121 -2.33 -19.21 -4.56
CA ALA A 121 -3.18 -18.73 -3.46
C ALA A 121 -2.84 -17.29 -3.06
N PHE A 122 -1.55 -16.92 -2.99
CA PHE A 122 -1.15 -15.54 -2.66
C PHE A 122 -1.71 -14.56 -3.68
N GLY A 123 -1.61 -14.87 -4.97
CA GLY A 123 -2.12 -13.99 -6.02
C GLY A 123 -3.63 -13.80 -5.98
N TRP A 124 -4.36 -14.84 -5.60
CA TRP A 124 -5.81 -14.77 -5.44
C TRP A 124 -6.21 -13.96 -4.19
N LEU A 125 -5.60 -14.26 -3.03
CA LEU A 125 -5.82 -13.54 -1.77
C LEU A 125 -5.48 -12.05 -1.91
N TRP A 126 -4.31 -11.74 -2.48
CA TRP A 126 -3.89 -10.35 -2.69
C TRP A 126 -4.86 -9.56 -3.56
N ARG A 127 -5.38 -10.19 -4.63
CA ARG A 127 -6.37 -9.54 -5.50
C ARG A 127 -7.69 -9.28 -4.78
N SER A 128 -8.21 -10.27 -4.01
CA SER A 128 -9.46 -10.09 -3.28
C SER A 128 -9.34 -8.99 -2.22
N THR A 129 -8.26 -8.95 -1.45
CA THR A 129 -8.06 -7.88 -0.45
C THR A 129 -7.82 -6.50 -1.06
N THR A 130 -7.20 -6.43 -2.25
CA THR A 130 -7.00 -5.16 -2.96
C THR A 130 -8.30 -4.69 -3.62
N ALA A 131 -9.11 -5.59 -4.16
CA ALA A 131 -10.42 -5.26 -4.71
C ALA A 131 -11.36 -4.72 -3.63
N GLU A 132 -11.43 -5.40 -2.47
CA GLU A 132 -12.24 -4.94 -1.33
C GLU A 132 -11.82 -3.55 -0.83
N LYS A 133 -10.51 -3.24 -0.80
CA LYS A 133 -10.03 -1.89 -0.50
C LYS A 133 -10.44 -0.88 -1.56
N GLY A 134 -10.37 -1.27 -2.85
CA GLY A 134 -10.79 -0.42 -3.96
C GLY A 134 -12.26 -0.08 -3.90
N ASP A 135 -13.11 -1.07 -3.65
CA ASP A 135 -14.56 -0.90 -3.50
C ASP A 135 -14.87 0.04 -2.32
N ARG A 136 -14.15 -0.09 -1.20
CA ARG A 136 -14.32 0.81 -0.05
C ARG A 136 -14.00 2.27 -0.36
N TYR A 137 -12.95 2.55 -1.16
CA TYR A 137 -12.66 3.92 -1.58
C TYR A 137 -13.77 4.51 -2.46
N LEU A 138 -14.37 3.70 -3.32
CA LEU A 138 -15.51 4.12 -4.15
C LEU A 138 -16.76 4.37 -3.32
N ASP A 139 -17.03 3.52 -2.33
CA ASP A 139 -18.20 3.64 -1.46
C ASP A 139 -18.20 4.95 -0.66
N ILE A 140 -17.05 5.34 -0.08
CA ILE A 140 -16.96 6.55 0.76
C ILE A 140 -17.07 7.86 -0.01
N VAL A 141 -16.89 7.86 -1.33
CA VAL A 141 -17.09 9.04 -2.20
C VAL A 141 -18.39 8.99 -2.97
N SER A 142 -19.20 7.96 -2.76
CA SER A 142 -20.50 7.83 -3.41
C SER A 142 -21.46 8.95 -2.97
N GLU A 143 -22.36 9.37 -3.85
CA GLU A 143 -23.32 10.43 -3.53
C GLU A 143 -24.27 10.09 -2.39
N ASP A 144 -24.42 8.79 -2.12
CA ASP A 144 -25.27 8.28 -1.03
C ASP A 144 -24.57 8.25 0.33
N TYR A 145 -23.23 8.39 0.36
CA TYR A 145 -22.49 8.35 1.61
C TYR A 145 -22.82 9.58 2.48
N SER A 146 -22.97 9.35 3.78
CA SER A 146 -23.46 10.37 4.73
C SER A 146 -22.60 11.63 4.77
N GLU A 147 -21.25 11.48 4.71
CA GLU A 147 -20.33 12.62 4.77
C GLU A 147 -20.32 13.43 3.47
N VAL A 148 -20.59 12.79 2.32
CA VAL A 148 -20.76 13.49 1.03
C VAL A 148 -22.02 14.35 1.05
N LYS A 149 -23.11 13.82 1.59
CA LYS A 149 -24.36 14.59 1.79
C LYS A 149 -24.14 15.75 2.75
N ALA A 150 -23.49 15.49 3.90
CA ALA A 150 -23.18 16.53 4.87
C ALA A 150 -22.33 17.66 4.28
N LEU A 151 -21.36 17.34 3.42
CA LEU A 151 -20.56 18.37 2.73
C LEU A 151 -21.40 19.18 1.73
N LYS A 152 -22.29 18.53 0.97
CA LYS A 152 -23.21 19.23 0.05
C LYS A 152 -24.10 20.22 0.81
N ASP A 153 -24.60 19.81 1.97
CA ASP A 153 -25.47 20.65 2.82
C ASP A 153 -24.69 21.78 3.48
N PHE A 154 -23.43 21.53 3.84
CA PHE A 154 -22.55 22.54 4.43
C PHE A 154 -22.15 23.63 3.41
N SER A 155 -21.63 23.22 2.23
CA SER A 155 -21.19 24.16 1.20
C SER A 155 -21.10 23.48 -0.18
N MET A 156 -21.93 23.92 -1.09
CA MET A 156 -21.88 23.47 -2.49
C MET A 156 -20.57 23.87 -3.19
N ILE A 157 -19.93 24.95 -2.77
CA ILE A 157 -18.65 25.42 -3.34
C ILE A 157 -17.54 24.44 -2.92
N GLU A 158 -17.42 24.13 -1.62
CA GLU A 158 -16.44 23.16 -1.12
C GLU A 158 -16.68 21.75 -1.70
N TYR A 159 -17.95 21.34 -1.86
CA TYR A 159 -18.29 20.08 -2.51
C TYR A 159 -17.79 20.01 -3.96
N ARG A 160 -18.04 21.07 -4.75
CA ARG A 160 -17.58 21.12 -6.15
C ARG A 160 -16.05 21.06 -6.23
N HIS A 161 -15.37 21.82 -5.37
CA HIS A 161 -13.91 21.81 -5.29
C HIS A 161 -13.40 20.42 -4.90
N ALA A 162 -13.93 19.80 -3.84
CA ALA A 162 -13.57 18.46 -3.40
C ALA A 162 -13.78 17.42 -4.51
N LYS A 163 -14.90 17.47 -5.22
CA LYS A 163 -15.18 16.60 -6.36
C LYS A 163 -14.16 16.79 -7.48
N LYS A 164 -13.84 18.04 -7.82
CA LYS A 164 -12.87 18.36 -8.88
C LYS A 164 -11.47 17.88 -8.52
N VAL A 165 -11.01 18.08 -7.27
CA VAL A 165 -9.74 17.52 -6.77
C VAL A 165 -9.74 16.02 -6.91
N SER A 166 -10.81 15.35 -6.47
CA SER A 166 -11.00 13.91 -6.54
C SER A 166 -10.89 13.38 -7.96
N ASP A 167 -11.66 13.95 -8.89
CA ASP A 167 -11.73 13.48 -10.29
C ASP A 167 -10.39 13.68 -11.02
N VAL A 168 -9.75 14.86 -10.84
CA VAL A 168 -8.44 15.16 -11.46
C VAL A 168 -7.34 14.27 -10.88
N ALA A 169 -7.30 14.09 -9.55
CA ALA A 169 -6.31 13.24 -8.90
C ALA A 169 -6.47 11.77 -9.33
N TYR A 170 -7.71 11.29 -9.43
CA TYR A 170 -8.02 9.94 -9.94
C TYR A 170 -7.49 9.74 -11.36
N ALA A 171 -7.83 10.65 -12.27
CA ALA A 171 -7.45 10.55 -13.67
C ALA A 171 -5.92 10.62 -13.85
N CYS A 172 -5.25 11.52 -13.15
CA CYS A 172 -3.80 11.64 -13.17
C CYS A 172 -3.12 10.41 -12.57
N ALA A 173 -3.60 9.88 -11.45
CA ALA A 173 -3.07 8.66 -10.83
C ALA A 173 -3.18 7.45 -11.75
N LYS A 174 -4.29 7.32 -12.47
CA LYS A 174 -4.49 6.24 -13.45
C LYS A 174 -3.48 6.28 -14.59
N GLU A 175 -3.15 7.46 -15.10
CA GLU A 175 -2.16 7.66 -16.17
C GLU A 175 -0.72 7.44 -15.66
N THR A 176 -0.44 7.87 -14.44
CA THR A 176 0.93 7.81 -13.87
C THR A 176 1.23 6.51 -13.14
N GLY A 177 0.24 5.62 -12.97
CA GLY A 177 0.39 4.29 -12.36
C GLY A 177 0.36 4.28 -10.82
N TYR A 178 -0.18 5.33 -10.20
CA TYR A 178 -0.45 5.41 -8.75
C TYR A 178 -1.77 4.74 -8.37
N ASP A 179 -2.06 4.63 -7.07
CA ASP A 179 -3.35 4.12 -6.60
C ASP A 179 -4.47 5.13 -6.86
N ALA A 180 -5.17 4.93 -7.99
CA ALA A 180 -6.20 5.84 -8.44
C ALA A 180 -7.39 5.91 -7.48
N ASN A 181 -7.81 4.78 -6.88
CA ASN A 181 -8.93 4.77 -5.94
C ASN A 181 -8.59 5.47 -4.63
N LEU A 182 -7.35 5.31 -4.15
CA LEU A 182 -6.85 6.10 -3.01
C LEU A 182 -6.84 7.60 -3.33
N CYS A 183 -6.33 7.99 -4.51
CA CYS A 183 -6.30 9.39 -4.93
C CYS A 183 -7.70 9.98 -5.09
N LEU A 184 -8.68 9.20 -5.57
CA LEU A 184 -10.08 9.59 -5.64
C LEU A 184 -10.62 9.95 -4.25
N ALA A 185 -10.53 9.00 -3.32
CA ALA A 185 -11.11 9.15 -1.99
C ALA A 185 -10.35 10.19 -1.15
N ALA A 186 -9.04 10.12 -1.09
CA ALA A 186 -8.24 11.06 -0.32
C ALA A 186 -8.32 12.48 -0.90
N GLY A 187 -8.37 12.62 -2.23
CA GLY A 187 -8.57 13.91 -2.90
C GLY A 187 -9.90 14.57 -2.54
N PHE A 188 -10.99 13.77 -2.50
CA PHE A 188 -12.31 14.28 -2.09
C PHE A 188 -12.31 14.81 -0.66
N TYR A 189 -11.67 14.09 0.27
CA TYR A 189 -11.64 14.46 1.69
C TYR A 189 -10.42 15.28 2.09
N TYR A 190 -9.54 15.67 1.16
CA TYR A 190 -8.28 16.34 1.46
C TYR A 190 -8.44 17.58 2.33
N ARG A 191 -9.51 18.33 2.12
CA ARG A 191 -9.85 19.57 2.86
C ARG A 191 -10.84 19.34 4.01
N MET A 192 -11.05 18.09 4.44
CA MET A 192 -12.05 17.73 5.46
C MET A 192 -11.93 18.56 6.74
N GLY A 193 -10.73 18.86 7.19
CA GLY A 193 -10.51 19.66 8.39
C GLY A 193 -11.14 21.04 8.33
N ARG A 194 -11.21 21.66 7.16
CA ARG A 194 -11.82 22.99 6.98
C ARG A 194 -13.34 23.00 7.21
N TRP A 195 -14.00 21.86 7.01
CA TRP A 195 -15.44 21.74 7.26
C TRP A 195 -15.74 21.53 8.73
N ILE A 196 -14.80 20.92 9.45
CA ILE A 196 -14.94 20.55 10.85
C ILE A 196 -14.52 21.70 11.76
N GLY A 197 -13.48 22.45 11.37
CA GLY A 197 -12.91 23.58 12.13
C GLY A 197 -11.51 23.31 12.68
N GLU A 198 -10.92 24.32 13.30
CA GLU A 198 -9.57 24.24 13.86
C GLU A 198 -9.52 23.36 15.12
N PRO A 199 -8.43 22.61 15.35
CA PRO A 199 -7.26 22.43 14.48
C PRO A 199 -7.56 21.49 13.30
N TYR A 200 -7.37 21.99 12.07
CA TYR A 200 -7.84 21.33 10.86
C TYR A 200 -7.32 19.90 10.68
N ILE A 201 -6.02 19.69 10.86
CA ILE A 201 -5.38 18.38 10.62
C ILE A 201 -5.83 17.37 11.69
N ALA A 202 -5.74 17.74 12.98
CA ALA A 202 -6.12 16.85 14.06
C ALA A 202 -7.60 16.44 13.97
N ASN A 203 -8.49 17.39 13.70
CA ASN A 203 -9.93 17.13 13.57
C ASN A 203 -10.25 16.26 12.34
N ALA A 204 -9.56 16.48 11.20
CA ALA A 204 -9.72 15.64 10.03
C ALA A 204 -9.31 14.18 10.31
N VAL A 205 -8.15 13.98 10.95
CA VAL A 205 -7.65 12.64 11.29
C VAL A 205 -8.57 11.96 12.31
N GLN A 206 -9.02 12.67 13.35
CA GLN A 206 -9.95 12.12 14.34
C GLN A 206 -11.28 11.71 13.70
N LYS A 207 -11.83 12.54 12.83
CA LYS A 207 -13.06 12.22 12.10
C LYS A 207 -12.87 11.01 11.18
N ALA A 208 -11.78 10.96 10.44
CA ALA A 208 -11.43 9.83 9.57
C ALA A 208 -11.29 8.52 10.37
N GLN A 209 -10.70 8.57 11.57
CA GLN A 209 -10.64 7.43 12.49
C GLN A 209 -12.03 6.97 12.93
N THR A 210 -12.92 7.90 13.30
CA THR A 210 -14.31 7.58 13.68
C THR A 210 -15.08 6.92 12.53
N LEU A 211 -14.82 7.35 11.29
CA LEU A 211 -15.41 6.79 10.07
C LEU A 211 -14.70 5.50 9.61
N CYS A 212 -13.69 5.05 10.34
CA CYS A 212 -12.87 3.90 9.99
C CYS A 212 -12.27 4.01 8.58
N PHE A 213 -11.81 5.17 8.15
CA PHE A 213 -11.14 5.35 6.87
C PHE A 213 -9.84 4.53 6.81
N PRO A 214 -9.44 4.03 5.61
CA PRO A 214 -8.19 3.29 5.45
C PRO A 214 -6.97 4.09 5.89
N GLU A 215 -5.97 3.42 6.49
CA GLU A 215 -4.75 4.05 7.02
C GLU A 215 -4.00 4.92 5.99
N PRO A 216 -3.82 4.50 4.71
CA PRO A 216 -3.17 5.36 3.71
C PRO A 216 -3.90 6.70 3.49
N MET A 217 -5.23 6.69 3.55
CA MET A 217 -6.04 7.91 3.43
C MET A 217 -5.87 8.81 4.66
N MET A 218 -5.90 8.25 5.88
CA MET A 218 -5.67 9.03 7.10
C MET A 218 -4.28 9.69 7.11
N ARG A 219 -3.26 9.01 6.58
CA ARG A 219 -1.92 9.56 6.41
C ARG A 219 -1.95 10.79 5.50
N ILE A 220 -2.58 10.70 4.33
CA ILE A 220 -2.70 11.84 3.40
C ILE A 220 -3.43 13.02 4.05
N LEU A 221 -4.47 12.77 4.84
CA LEU A 221 -5.18 13.83 5.58
C LEU A 221 -4.30 14.49 6.65
N SER A 222 -3.38 13.74 7.28
CA SER A 222 -2.42 14.29 8.24
C SER A 222 -1.33 15.15 7.60
N GLU A 223 -1.14 15.05 6.29
CA GLU A 223 -0.15 15.78 5.50
C GLU A 223 -0.75 17.00 4.77
N TYR A 224 -1.94 17.42 5.19
CA TYR A 224 -2.66 18.53 4.56
C TYR A 224 -1.80 19.80 4.48
N TYR A 225 -1.64 20.33 3.27
CA TYR A 225 -0.80 21.50 2.94
C TYR A 225 0.69 21.37 3.30
N GLY A 226 1.17 20.24 3.80
CA GLY A 226 2.56 20.10 4.22
C GLY A 226 2.97 21.00 5.39
N GLN A 227 2.01 21.51 6.17
CA GLN A 227 2.26 22.44 7.28
C GLN A 227 2.89 21.76 8.48
N GLU A 228 2.31 20.63 8.92
CA GLU A 228 2.82 19.84 10.03
C GLU A 228 3.69 18.69 9.52
N ASN A 229 3.22 17.98 8.51
CA ASN A 229 3.91 16.86 7.88
C ASN A 229 3.95 17.06 6.36
N LYS A 230 5.12 16.90 5.76
CA LYS A 230 5.27 16.92 4.31
C LYS A 230 4.65 15.68 3.67
N PRO A 231 4.22 15.75 2.39
CA PRO A 231 3.79 14.57 1.66
C PRO A 231 4.84 13.45 1.69
N SER A 232 4.46 12.29 2.23
CA SER A 232 5.35 11.13 2.43
C SER A 232 5.16 10.03 1.38
N THR A 233 4.16 10.19 0.48
CA THR A 233 3.88 9.26 -0.61
C THR A 233 3.66 10.00 -1.92
N PRO A 234 3.89 9.35 -3.07
CA PRO A 234 3.61 9.96 -4.38
C PRO A 234 2.14 10.38 -4.55
N GLU A 235 1.22 9.59 -3.99
CA GLU A 235 -0.22 9.89 -4.01
C GLU A 235 -0.54 11.15 -3.19
N SER A 236 0.07 11.32 -2.01
CA SER A 236 -0.09 12.53 -1.20
C SER A 236 0.45 13.76 -1.91
N ALA A 237 1.64 13.65 -2.53
CA ALA A 237 2.21 14.73 -3.34
C ALA A 237 1.32 15.10 -4.52
N LEU A 238 0.77 14.11 -5.23
CA LEU A 238 -0.15 14.33 -6.35
C LEU A 238 -1.40 15.09 -5.91
N ILE A 239 -2.05 14.67 -4.82
CA ILE A 239 -3.26 15.32 -4.31
C ILE A 239 -2.97 16.76 -3.89
N HIS A 240 -1.84 16.99 -3.21
CA HIS A 240 -1.41 18.35 -2.85
C HIS A 240 -1.21 19.22 -4.10
N MET A 241 -0.54 18.71 -5.15
CA MET A 241 -0.35 19.43 -6.40
C MET A 241 -1.69 19.83 -7.04
N VAL A 242 -2.63 18.89 -7.10
CA VAL A 242 -3.95 19.12 -7.71
C VAL A 242 -4.75 20.15 -6.92
N ASP A 243 -4.87 19.99 -5.59
CA ASP A 243 -5.62 20.91 -4.73
C ASP A 243 -5.04 22.34 -4.80
N ALA A 244 -3.73 22.47 -4.65
CA ALA A 244 -3.05 23.77 -4.68
C ALA A 244 -3.14 24.47 -6.05
N LEU A 245 -3.07 23.70 -7.14
CA LEU A 245 -3.28 24.24 -8.48
C LEU A 245 -4.71 24.73 -8.69
N LEU A 246 -5.69 23.93 -8.28
CA LEU A 246 -7.10 24.31 -8.44
C LEU A 246 -7.42 25.58 -7.66
N ILE A 247 -6.94 25.73 -6.43
CA ILE A 247 -7.12 26.95 -5.64
C ILE A 247 -6.50 28.17 -6.35
N LYS A 248 -5.26 28.03 -6.85
CA LYS A 248 -4.59 29.14 -7.55
C LYS A 248 -5.29 29.50 -8.87
N LEU A 249 -5.81 28.49 -9.60
CA LEU A 249 -6.57 28.72 -10.83
C LEU A 249 -7.91 29.39 -10.55
N GLU A 250 -8.65 28.94 -9.55
CA GLU A 250 -9.92 29.55 -9.12
C GLU A 250 -9.71 31.03 -8.71
N ALA A 251 -8.64 31.32 -7.98
CA ALA A 251 -8.27 32.67 -7.61
C ALA A 251 -7.90 33.55 -8.85
N MET A 252 -7.25 32.92 -9.85
CA MET A 252 -6.87 33.62 -11.09
C MET A 252 -8.11 33.95 -11.98
N GLU A 253 -9.08 33.04 -12.03
CA GLU A 253 -10.32 33.23 -12.81
C GLU A 253 -11.17 34.40 -12.27
N LEU A 254 -11.04 34.71 -10.99
CA LEU A 254 -11.69 35.86 -10.35
C LEU A 254 -10.98 37.20 -10.66
N ASP A 255 -9.74 37.17 -11.17
CA ASP A 255 -8.95 38.36 -11.49
C ASP A 255 -8.94 38.61 -13.02
N VAL A 256 -9.72 39.56 -13.46
CA VAL A 256 -9.93 39.89 -14.88
C VAL A 256 -8.63 40.28 -15.62
N GLU A 257 -7.65 40.84 -14.93
CA GLU A 257 -6.35 41.20 -15.52
C GLU A 257 -5.47 39.98 -15.79
N ARG A 258 -5.56 38.95 -14.95
CA ARG A 258 -4.77 37.70 -15.06
C ARG A 258 -5.37 36.69 -16.02
N SER A 259 -6.62 36.78 -16.39
CA SER A 259 -7.32 35.88 -17.33
C SER A 259 -6.70 35.82 -18.74
N ARG A 260 -5.77 36.73 -19.06
CA ARG A 260 -5.00 36.76 -20.33
C ARG A 260 -3.71 35.94 -20.30
N TRP A 261 -3.33 35.39 -19.13
CA TRP A 261 -2.12 34.58 -19.00
C TRP A 261 -2.29 33.21 -19.64
N ASN A 262 -1.21 32.72 -20.23
CA ASN A 262 -1.19 31.35 -20.72
C ASN A 262 -1.30 30.39 -19.52
N ARG A 263 -2.44 29.70 -19.43
CA ARG A 263 -2.79 28.77 -18.35
C ARG A 263 -1.72 27.67 -18.16
N GLU A 264 -1.21 27.13 -19.26
CA GLU A 264 -0.15 26.13 -19.24
C GLU A 264 1.11 26.67 -18.56
N MET A 265 1.56 27.86 -18.92
CA MET A 265 2.73 28.51 -18.32
C MET A 265 2.53 28.74 -16.81
N PHE A 266 1.32 29.13 -16.41
CA PHE A 266 0.98 29.31 -14.99
C PHE A 266 1.05 27.99 -14.20
N ILE A 267 0.57 26.87 -14.77
CA ILE A 267 0.66 25.54 -14.17
C ILE A 267 2.12 25.12 -14.00
N TYR A 268 2.93 25.28 -15.07
CA TYR A 268 4.36 24.96 -15.01
C TYR A 268 5.08 25.77 -13.93
N GLN A 269 4.86 27.08 -13.89
CA GLN A 269 5.47 27.97 -12.90
C GLN A 269 5.09 27.55 -11.48
N THR A 270 3.79 27.33 -11.23
CA THR A 270 3.28 26.96 -9.91
C THR A 270 3.86 25.62 -9.42
N LEU A 271 3.88 24.60 -10.27
CA LEU A 271 4.44 23.31 -9.88
C LEU A 271 5.95 23.35 -9.68
N ASN A 272 6.68 24.17 -10.49
CA ASN A 272 8.10 24.36 -10.29
C ASN A 272 8.39 25.09 -8.96
N GLU A 273 7.58 26.05 -8.54
CA GLU A 273 7.68 26.71 -7.24
C GLU A 273 7.55 25.70 -6.10
N PHE A 274 6.55 24.80 -6.15
CA PHE A 274 6.38 23.75 -5.15
C PHE A 274 7.56 22.78 -5.13
N SER A 275 8.02 22.36 -6.30
CA SER A 275 9.19 21.47 -6.38
C SER A 275 10.46 22.12 -5.79
N SER A 276 10.69 23.39 -6.08
CA SER A 276 11.86 24.13 -5.58
C SER A 276 11.79 24.42 -4.07
N SER A 277 10.60 24.40 -3.46
CA SER A 277 10.44 24.56 -2.01
C SER A 277 10.83 23.31 -1.21
N GLY A 278 11.07 22.16 -1.88
CA GLY A 278 11.41 20.89 -1.24
C GLY A 278 10.25 20.24 -0.50
N ILE A 279 9.00 20.61 -0.81
CA ILE A 279 7.81 20.04 -0.15
C ILE A 279 7.61 18.57 -0.51
N TYR A 280 8.10 18.14 -1.68
CA TYR A 280 7.94 16.76 -2.18
C TYR A 280 9.16 15.86 -1.97
N ASP A 281 10.22 16.35 -1.31
CA ASP A 281 11.48 15.61 -1.16
C ASP A 281 11.31 14.28 -0.42
N GLU A 282 10.37 14.21 0.50
CA GLU A 282 10.07 13.02 1.31
C GLU A 282 9.01 12.10 0.69
N SER A 283 8.39 12.51 -0.42
CA SER A 283 7.26 11.78 -1.04
C SER A 283 7.65 10.49 -1.74
N GLY A 284 8.94 10.25 -1.96
CA GLY A 284 9.41 9.12 -2.78
C GLY A 284 9.12 9.28 -4.28
N MET A 285 8.58 10.42 -4.72
CA MET A 285 8.32 10.73 -6.12
C MET A 285 9.64 11.08 -6.82
N SER A 286 10.00 10.31 -7.85
CA SER A 286 11.18 10.65 -8.67
C SER A 286 10.93 11.88 -9.53
N MET A 287 12.01 12.55 -9.99
CA MET A 287 11.89 13.70 -10.89
C MET A 287 11.12 13.35 -12.18
N ASN A 288 11.33 12.17 -12.75
CA ASN A 288 10.60 11.75 -13.94
C ASN A 288 9.09 11.58 -13.66
N GLN A 289 8.73 11.05 -12.51
CA GLN A 289 7.32 10.94 -12.12
C GLN A 289 6.69 12.31 -11.89
N PHE A 290 7.41 13.23 -11.26
CA PHE A 290 6.98 14.62 -11.10
C PHE A 290 6.75 15.30 -12.46
N LEU A 291 7.66 15.14 -13.41
CA LEU A 291 7.51 15.70 -14.76
C LEU A 291 6.28 15.11 -15.49
N ASN A 292 6.05 13.81 -15.38
CA ASN A 292 4.87 13.16 -15.98
C ASN A 292 3.56 13.70 -15.38
N VAL A 293 3.49 13.88 -14.06
CA VAL A 293 2.34 14.49 -13.39
C VAL A 293 2.14 15.94 -13.87
N ARG A 294 3.21 16.73 -13.92
CA ARG A 294 3.17 18.11 -14.38
C ARG A 294 2.68 18.23 -15.82
N GLU A 295 3.19 17.42 -16.74
CA GLU A 295 2.76 17.37 -18.12
C GLU A 295 1.30 16.95 -18.25
N TYR A 296 0.85 15.99 -17.45
CA TYR A 296 -0.55 15.60 -17.44
C TYR A 296 -1.47 16.73 -17.00
N LEU A 297 -1.14 17.42 -15.89
CA LEU A 297 -1.94 18.51 -15.35
C LEU A 297 -1.94 19.76 -16.26
N ALA A 298 -0.90 19.93 -17.09
CA ALA A 298 -0.83 21.03 -18.05
C ALA A 298 -1.65 20.78 -19.33
N LYS A 299 -2.10 19.55 -19.60
CA LYS A 299 -2.93 19.26 -20.78
C LYS A 299 -4.24 20.06 -20.74
N GLU A 300 -4.65 20.54 -21.91
CA GLU A 300 -5.91 21.28 -22.07
C GLU A 300 -7.11 20.41 -21.63
N GLY A 301 -8.00 20.98 -20.82
CA GLY A 301 -9.22 20.32 -20.34
C GLY A 301 -9.08 19.52 -19.05
N VAL A 302 -7.89 19.21 -18.56
CA VAL A 302 -7.72 18.38 -17.33
C VAL A 302 -8.19 19.11 -16.07
N LEU A 303 -7.95 20.41 -15.98
CA LEU A 303 -8.29 21.24 -14.81
C LEU A 303 -9.53 22.13 -15.05
N GLN A 304 -10.29 21.89 -16.12
CA GLN A 304 -11.50 22.66 -16.46
C GLN A 304 -12.70 22.33 -15.60
#